data_e14e3f7de2ce7e9f3b9761b8a503e3f2
#
_entry.id   e14e3f7de2ce7e9f3b9761b8a503e3f2
#
_cell.length_a   1.000
_cell.length_b   1.000
_cell.length_c   1.000
_cell.angle_alpha   90.00
_cell.angle_beta   90.00
_cell.angle_gamma   90.00
#
_symmetry.space_group_name_H-M   'P 1'
#
loop_
_entity.id
_entity.type
_entity.pdbx_description
1 polymer ?
#
loop_
_entity_poly.entity_id
_entity_poly.type
_entity_poly.pdbx_seq_one_letter_code
_entity_poly.pdbx_strand_id
1 'polypeptide(L)'
;MGFTPKLVIAVGVAWAALTPPLFTNGSCTAQFEDEAARLERDRGSLRTPAEAAAYFARRSVPNAVLSVDQCRSRKPRQLDRCGEGPLVVAKIPVKDAICRIYRDDEITGWLQYDGRDRLVRQQLDMNPYKSLPIPFTAAAIHWAR
;
A
#
# COMPACT_ATOMS: atom_id res chain seq x y z
N MET A 1 35.38 33.07 -0.90
CA MET A 1 35.48 31.65 -1.30
C MET A 1 34.28 31.36 -2.22
N GLY A 2 34.55 31.26 -3.53
CA GLY A 2 33.50 31.00 -4.52
C GLY A 2 33.22 29.50 -4.57
N PHE A 3 32.02 29.10 -4.19
CA PHE A 3 31.53 27.74 -4.44
C PHE A 3 31.40 27.57 -5.94
N THR A 4 32.13 26.61 -6.51
CA THR A 4 32.02 26.30 -7.92
C THR A 4 30.61 25.71 -8.20
N PRO A 5 29.99 26.08 -9.34
CA PRO A 5 28.63 25.57 -9.65
C PRO A 5 28.55 24.03 -9.69
N LYS A 6 29.67 23.37 -10.00
CA LYS A 6 29.78 21.90 -9.97
C LYS A 6 29.61 21.32 -8.55
N LEU A 7 30.11 22.03 -7.52
CA LEU A 7 29.96 21.59 -6.12
C LEU A 7 28.50 21.73 -5.67
N VAL A 8 27.83 22.82 -6.05
CA VAL A 8 26.41 23.05 -5.71
C VAL A 8 25.50 21.99 -6.35
N ILE A 9 25.77 21.62 -7.61
CA ILE A 9 25.03 20.57 -8.30
C ILE A 9 25.25 19.21 -7.63
N ALA A 10 26.51 18.87 -7.29
CA ALA A 10 26.84 17.61 -6.65
C ALA A 10 26.19 17.47 -5.26
N VAL A 11 26.19 18.54 -4.47
CA VAL A 11 25.52 18.57 -3.15
C VAL A 11 24.00 18.50 -3.31
N GLY A 12 23.41 19.20 -4.28
CA GLY A 12 21.98 19.15 -4.58
C GLY A 12 21.50 17.76 -5.00
N VAL A 13 22.25 17.08 -5.86
CA VAL A 13 21.96 15.71 -6.30
C VAL A 13 22.12 14.70 -5.15
N ALA A 14 23.17 14.84 -4.34
CA ALA A 14 23.36 14.00 -3.14
C ALA A 14 22.25 14.22 -2.12
N TRP A 15 21.80 15.47 -1.92
CA TRP A 15 20.72 15.80 -1.01
C TRP A 15 19.38 15.23 -1.51
N ALA A 16 19.08 15.36 -2.79
CA ALA A 16 17.90 14.76 -3.40
C ALA A 16 17.91 13.22 -3.35
N ALA A 17 19.08 12.59 -3.38
CA ALA A 17 19.22 11.14 -3.24
C ALA A 17 19.09 10.65 -1.79
N LEU A 18 19.43 11.49 -0.80
CA LEU A 18 19.37 11.15 0.63
C LEU A 18 18.03 11.48 1.30
N THR A 19 17.19 12.30 0.65
CA THR A 19 15.91 12.75 1.22
C THR A 19 14.63 12.17 0.59
N PRO A 20 14.67 11.14 -0.31
CA PRO A 20 13.45 10.59 -0.91
C PRO A 20 12.35 10.24 0.11
N PRO A 21 12.65 9.64 1.29
CA PRO A 21 11.62 9.26 2.24
C PRO A 21 10.86 10.44 2.84
N LEU A 22 11.45 11.64 2.91
CA LEU A 22 10.78 12.82 3.47
C LEU A 22 9.76 13.43 2.51
N PHE A 23 10.03 13.41 1.20
CA PHE A 23 9.12 13.96 0.19
C PHE A 23 8.03 12.98 -0.24
N THR A 24 8.30 11.66 -0.19
CA THR A 24 7.34 10.63 -0.60
C THR A 24 6.32 10.29 0.47
N ASN A 25 6.63 10.52 1.75
CA ASN A 25 5.70 10.20 2.83
C ASN A 25 4.38 10.97 2.73
N GLY A 26 4.39 12.25 2.35
CA GLY A 26 3.19 13.08 2.29
C GLY A 26 2.17 12.59 1.26
N SER A 27 2.57 12.41 -0.01
CA SER A 27 1.64 12.03 -1.08
C SER A 27 1.17 10.59 -0.99
N CYS A 28 2.04 9.66 -0.57
CA CYS A 28 1.67 8.26 -0.36
C CYS A 28 0.70 8.10 0.80
N THR A 29 0.95 8.81 1.89
CA THR A 29 0.11 8.79 3.09
C THR A 29 -1.25 9.41 2.80
N ALA A 30 -1.31 10.52 2.05
CA ALA A 30 -2.56 11.18 1.70
C ALA A 30 -3.51 10.24 0.94
N GLN A 31 -3.04 9.54 -0.10
CA GLN A 31 -3.90 8.59 -0.82
C GLN A 31 -4.36 7.44 0.08
N PHE A 32 -3.49 6.92 0.93
CA PHE A 32 -3.83 5.85 1.87
C PHE A 32 -4.90 6.31 2.86
N GLU A 33 -4.75 7.50 3.44
CA GLU A 33 -5.72 8.09 4.37
C GLU A 33 -7.06 8.38 3.69
N ASP A 34 -7.03 8.90 2.46
CA ASP A 34 -8.24 9.14 1.67
C ASP A 34 -9.02 7.85 1.39
N GLU A 35 -8.32 6.76 1.04
CA GLU A 35 -8.96 5.47 0.81
C GLU A 35 -9.49 4.86 2.12
N ALA A 36 -8.77 5.00 3.23
CA ALA A 36 -9.25 4.57 4.54
C ALA A 36 -10.52 5.31 4.95
N ALA A 37 -10.52 6.65 4.83
CA ALA A 37 -11.69 7.47 5.12
C ALA A 37 -12.87 7.17 4.19
N ARG A 38 -12.61 6.83 2.93
CA ARG A 38 -13.63 6.43 1.96
C ARG A 38 -14.29 5.11 2.35
N LEU A 39 -13.49 4.09 2.67
CA LEU A 39 -14.02 2.80 3.10
C LEU A 39 -14.86 2.92 4.37
N GLU A 40 -14.47 3.79 5.28
CA GLU A 40 -15.25 4.03 6.50
C GLU A 40 -16.58 4.73 6.20
N ARG A 41 -16.58 5.76 5.36
CA ARG A 41 -17.84 6.42 4.92
C ARG A 41 -18.79 5.47 4.20
N ASP A 42 -18.22 4.62 3.34
CA ASP A 42 -18.99 3.74 2.44
C ASP A 42 -19.25 2.37 3.08
N ARG A 43 -18.99 2.22 4.38
CA ARG A 43 -19.13 0.95 5.12
C ARG A 43 -20.52 0.30 4.94
N GLY A 44 -21.56 1.12 4.75
CA GLY A 44 -22.89 0.65 4.43
C GLY A 44 -23.02 -0.13 3.12
N SER A 45 -22.10 0.09 2.17
CA SER A 45 -22.01 -0.61 0.89
C SER A 45 -21.05 -1.81 0.92
N LEU A 46 -20.53 -2.15 2.10
CA LEU A 46 -19.55 -3.23 2.31
C LEU A 46 -20.10 -4.30 3.27
N ARG A 47 -21.42 -4.38 3.46
CA ARG A 47 -22.03 -5.24 4.49
C ARG A 47 -21.80 -6.72 4.23
N THR A 48 -21.86 -7.13 2.96
CA THR A 48 -21.64 -8.51 2.53
C THR A 48 -20.48 -8.61 1.56
N PRO A 49 -19.85 -9.80 1.39
CA PRO A 49 -18.78 -10.00 0.43
C PRO A 49 -19.17 -9.62 -1.01
N ALA A 50 -20.41 -9.92 -1.41
CA ALA A 50 -20.92 -9.60 -2.74
C ALA A 50 -21.07 -8.08 -2.95
N GLU A 51 -21.58 -7.35 -1.96
CA GLU A 51 -21.69 -5.89 -2.00
C GLU A 51 -20.30 -5.24 -2.06
N ALA A 52 -19.35 -5.73 -1.29
CA ALA A 52 -17.97 -5.25 -1.32
C ALA A 52 -17.31 -5.50 -2.68
N ALA A 53 -17.45 -6.69 -3.24
CA ALA A 53 -16.93 -6.99 -4.58
C ALA A 53 -17.55 -6.06 -5.64
N ALA A 54 -18.86 -5.84 -5.60
CA ALA A 54 -19.55 -4.91 -6.49
C ALA A 54 -19.11 -3.45 -6.27
N TYR A 55 -18.88 -3.03 -5.04
CA TYR A 55 -18.35 -1.71 -4.71
C TYR A 55 -17.00 -1.46 -5.37
N PHE A 56 -16.05 -2.38 -5.21
CA PHE A 56 -14.72 -2.28 -5.83
C PHE A 56 -14.79 -2.37 -7.36
N ALA A 57 -15.63 -3.25 -7.89
CA ALA A 57 -15.82 -3.38 -9.34
C ALA A 57 -16.34 -2.08 -9.98
N ARG A 58 -17.33 -1.40 -9.36
CA ARG A 58 -17.82 -0.09 -9.84
C ARG A 58 -16.72 0.99 -9.85
N ARG A 59 -15.73 0.87 -9.02
CA ARG A 59 -14.55 1.77 -8.96
C ARG A 59 -13.41 1.33 -9.89
N SER A 60 -13.61 0.28 -10.68
CA SER A 60 -12.57 -0.35 -11.50
C SER A 60 -11.35 -0.80 -10.69
N VAL A 61 -11.57 -1.20 -9.43
CA VAL A 61 -10.56 -1.73 -8.53
C VAL A 61 -10.56 -3.25 -8.64
N PRO A 62 -9.44 -3.87 -9.04
CA PRO A 62 -9.31 -5.33 -9.05
C PRO A 62 -9.57 -5.90 -7.65
N ASN A 63 -10.42 -6.90 -7.57
CA ASN A 63 -10.76 -7.53 -6.31
C ASN A 63 -11.04 -9.03 -6.47
N ALA A 64 -10.97 -9.76 -5.37
CA ALA A 64 -11.29 -11.18 -5.31
C ALA A 64 -11.98 -11.50 -3.99
N VAL A 65 -12.99 -12.34 -4.05
CA VAL A 65 -13.63 -12.95 -2.89
C VAL A 65 -13.02 -14.33 -2.68
N LEU A 66 -12.41 -14.54 -1.53
CA LEU A 66 -11.77 -15.80 -1.15
C LEU A 66 -12.66 -16.53 -0.15
N SER A 67 -12.96 -17.80 -0.42
CA SER A 67 -13.57 -18.67 0.59
C SER A 67 -12.58 -18.90 1.75
N VAL A 68 -13.08 -19.42 2.87
CA VAL A 68 -12.25 -19.78 4.04
C VAL A 68 -11.13 -20.72 3.64
N ASP A 69 -11.42 -21.75 2.84
CA ASP A 69 -10.44 -22.73 2.39
C ASP A 69 -9.40 -22.13 1.44
N GLN A 70 -9.85 -21.29 0.51
CA GLN A 70 -8.95 -20.56 -0.38
C GLN A 70 -8.03 -19.60 0.38
N CYS A 71 -8.54 -18.95 1.44
CA CYS A 71 -7.74 -18.09 2.29
C CYS A 71 -6.69 -18.90 3.03
N ARG A 72 -7.09 -20.01 3.68
CA ARG A 72 -6.20 -20.87 4.47
C ARG A 72 -5.15 -21.62 3.65
N SER A 73 -5.42 -21.86 2.37
CA SER A 73 -4.46 -22.50 1.44
C SER A 73 -3.35 -21.54 0.97
N ARG A 74 -3.45 -20.26 1.26
CA ARG A 74 -2.44 -19.26 0.90
C ARG A 74 -1.22 -19.30 1.83
N LYS A 75 -0.17 -18.57 1.41
CA LYS A 75 1.12 -18.52 2.13
C LYS A 75 0.96 -18.09 3.60
N PRO A 76 1.77 -18.63 4.53
CA PRO A 76 1.68 -18.41 5.98
C PRO A 76 1.56 -16.95 6.44
N ARG A 77 2.14 -16.00 5.70
CA ARG A 77 2.10 -14.56 6.01
C ARG A 77 0.71 -13.91 5.91
N GLN A 78 -0.28 -14.63 5.39
CA GLN A 78 -1.64 -14.11 5.20
C GLN A 78 -2.68 -14.86 6.04
N LEU A 79 -2.25 -15.88 6.80
CA LEU A 79 -3.16 -16.72 7.58
C LEU A 79 -3.82 -15.96 8.74
N ASP A 80 -3.16 -14.94 9.28
CA ASP A 80 -3.70 -14.05 10.31
C ASP A 80 -4.90 -13.22 9.84
N ARG A 81 -5.10 -13.14 8.52
CA ARG A 81 -6.22 -12.42 7.88
C ARG A 81 -7.40 -13.31 7.54
N CYS A 82 -7.24 -14.63 7.65
CA CYS A 82 -8.31 -15.58 7.43
C CYS A 82 -9.15 -15.72 8.69
N GLY A 83 -10.47 -15.50 8.55
CA GLY A 83 -11.43 -15.63 9.64
C GLY A 83 -12.34 -16.84 9.50
N GLU A 84 -13.51 -16.73 10.10
CA GLU A 84 -14.56 -17.77 10.04
C GLU A 84 -15.40 -17.68 8.76
N GLY A 85 -15.35 -16.57 8.04
CA GLY A 85 -16.06 -16.33 6.81
C GLY A 85 -15.16 -15.90 5.66
N PRO A 86 -15.76 -15.48 4.53
CA PRO A 86 -15.04 -15.05 3.33
C PRO A 86 -14.14 -13.85 3.59
N LEU A 87 -13.12 -13.70 2.77
CA LEU A 87 -12.21 -12.56 2.74
C LEU A 87 -12.30 -11.88 1.38
N VAL A 88 -12.63 -10.60 1.35
CA VAL A 88 -12.52 -9.79 0.13
C VAL A 88 -11.18 -9.08 0.11
N VAL A 89 -10.43 -9.27 -0.95
CA VAL A 89 -9.13 -8.63 -1.19
C VAL A 89 -9.28 -7.69 -2.36
N ALA A 90 -8.96 -6.41 -2.16
CA ALA A 90 -9.00 -5.39 -3.21
C ALA A 90 -7.63 -4.77 -3.41
N LYS A 91 -7.26 -4.52 -4.66
CA LYS A 91 -5.95 -3.96 -5.04
C LYS A 91 -6.16 -2.58 -5.65
N ILE A 92 -6.07 -1.56 -4.80
CA ILE A 92 -6.30 -0.17 -5.15
C ILE A 92 -5.02 0.40 -5.77
N PRO A 93 -5.02 0.81 -7.04
CA PRO A 93 -3.81 1.30 -7.69
C PRO A 93 -3.36 2.63 -7.08
N VAL A 94 -2.07 2.74 -6.84
CA VAL A 94 -1.45 3.98 -6.40
C VAL A 94 -1.36 4.94 -7.58
N LYS A 95 -1.89 6.15 -7.44
CA LYS A 95 -1.95 7.16 -8.50
C LYS A 95 -0.67 7.96 -8.62
N ASP A 96 -0.04 8.27 -7.49
CA ASP A 96 1.17 9.08 -7.46
C ASP A 96 2.37 8.31 -8.00
N ALA A 97 3.03 8.87 -9.03
CA ALA A 97 4.16 8.24 -9.69
C ALA A 97 5.38 8.06 -8.77
N ILE A 98 5.62 9.03 -7.89
CA ILE A 98 6.73 8.98 -6.93
C ILE A 98 6.48 7.88 -5.91
N CYS A 99 5.23 7.80 -5.42
CA CYS A 99 4.83 6.75 -4.50
C CYS A 99 5.00 5.35 -5.11
N ARG A 100 4.64 5.16 -6.39
CA ARG A 100 4.84 3.89 -7.10
C ARG A 100 6.30 3.50 -7.23
N ILE A 101 7.20 4.47 -7.37
CA ILE A 101 8.64 4.21 -7.47
C ILE A 101 9.22 3.73 -6.13
N TYR A 102 8.85 4.39 -5.04
CA TYR A 102 9.52 4.20 -3.74
C TYR A 102 8.77 3.26 -2.79
N ARG A 103 7.47 3.05 -2.96
CA ARG A 103 6.68 2.19 -2.08
C ARG A 103 6.09 0.99 -2.82
N ASP A 104 4.84 1.11 -3.22
CA ASP A 104 4.12 0.03 -3.88
C ASP A 104 3.26 0.59 -5.01
N ASP A 105 2.94 -0.27 -5.97
CA ASP A 105 2.03 0.07 -7.07
C ASP A 105 0.58 0.03 -6.63
N GLU A 106 0.30 -0.60 -5.47
CA GLU A 106 -1.05 -0.84 -5.00
C GLU A 106 -1.18 -0.76 -3.48
N ILE A 107 -2.33 -0.27 -3.02
CA ILE A 107 -2.81 -0.38 -1.65
C ILE A 107 -3.69 -1.63 -1.60
N THR A 108 -3.39 -2.57 -0.72
CA THR A 108 -4.21 -3.78 -0.57
C THR A 108 -5.26 -3.57 0.51
N GLY A 109 -6.52 -3.67 0.13
CA GLY A 109 -7.66 -3.67 1.04
C GLY A 109 -8.04 -5.09 1.43
N TRP A 110 -8.28 -5.32 2.72
CA TRP A 110 -8.70 -6.58 3.30
C TRP A 110 -10.00 -6.37 4.06
N LEU A 111 -11.07 -7.04 3.63
CA LEU A 111 -12.36 -7.02 4.30
C LEU A 111 -12.70 -8.45 4.74
N GLN A 112 -12.74 -8.65 6.03
CA GLN A 112 -12.99 -9.94 6.65
C GLN A 112 -14.45 -10.04 7.09
N TYR A 113 -15.09 -11.15 6.76
CA TYR A 113 -16.48 -11.44 7.10
C TYR A 113 -16.58 -12.61 8.07
N ASP A 114 -17.66 -12.65 8.83
CA ASP A 114 -17.98 -13.80 9.68
C ASP A 114 -18.70 -14.90 8.88
N GLY A 115 -19.00 -16.02 9.54
CA GLY A 115 -19.75 -17.13 8.93
C GLY A 115 -21.19 -16.80 8.52
N ARG A 116 -21.66 -15.58 8.78
CA ARG A 116 -22.98 -15.04 8.38
C ARG A 116 -22.85 -13.92 7.36
N ASP A 117 -21.71 -13.83 6.69
CA ASP A 117 -21.38 -12.78 5.71
C ASP A 117 -21.48 -11.33 6.22
N ARG A 118 -21.25 -11.10 7.52
CA ARG A 118 -21.23 -9.76 8.10
C ARG A 118 -19.79 -9.26 8.19
N LEU A 119 -19.55 -8.01 7.80
CA LEU A 119 -18.23 -7.38 7.90
C LEU A 119 -17.78 -7.27 9.36
N VAL A 120 -16.67 -7.94 9.69
CA VAL A 120 -16.09 -7.98 11.04
C VAL A 120 -14.89 -7.04 11.14
N ARG A 121 -14.07 -7.01 10.09
CA ARG A 121 -12.83 -6.23 10.10
C ARG A 121 -12.54 -5.69 8.71
N GLN A 122 -12.07 -4.47 8.65
CA GLN A 122 -11.49 -3.88 7.44
C GLN A 122 -10.09 -3.35 7.75
N GLN A 123 -9.19 -3.53 6.81
CA GLN A 123 -7.81 -3.11 6.95
C GLN A 123 -7.27 -2.71 5.57
N LEU A 124 -6.44 -1.68 5.53
CA LEU A 124 -5.63 -1.32 4.37
C LEU A 124 -4.17 -1.55 4.68
N ASP A 125 -3.45 -2.06 3.71
CA ASP A 125 -2.01 -2.23 3.77
C ASP A 125 -1.35 -1.61 2.55
N MET A 126 -0.21 -0.99 2.80
CA MET A 126 0.72 -0.56 1.78
C MET A 126 2.11 -0.96 2.23
N ASN A 127 2.88 -1.60 1.36
CA ASN A 127 4.27 -1.92 1.69
C ASN A 127 5.03 -0.65 2.06
N PRO A 128 5.79 -0.66 3.15
CA PRO A 128 6.46 0.55 3.63
C PRO A 128 7.48 1.09 2.63
N TYR A 129 8.21 0.21 1.93
CA TYR A 129 9.15 0.58 0.88
C TYR A 129 9.41 -0.59 -0.06
N LYS A 130 9.49 -0.32 -1.36
CA LYS A 130 10.14 -1.24 -2.29
C LYS A 130 11.64 -1.25 -1.95
N SER A 131 12.22 -2.43 -1.82
CA SER A 131 13.67 -2.54 -1.89
C SER A 131 14.08 -2.08 -3.29
N LEU A 132 14.56 -0.85 -3.37
CA LEU A 132 15.13 -0.34 -4.61
C LEU A 132 16.28 -1.27 -5.02
N PRO A 133 16.28 -1.81 -6.23
CA PRO A 133 17.44 -2.50 -6.76
C PRO A 133 18.51 -1.45 -7.12
N ILE A 134 19.02 -0.75 -6.12
CA ILE A 134 19.97 0.32 -6.35
C ILE A 134 21.28 -0.04 -5.67
N PRO A 135 22.38 -0.12 -6.45
CA PRO A 135 23.72 -0.19 -5.89
C PRO A 135 24.05 0.99 -4.95
N PHE A 136 23.26 2.08 -5.00
CA PHE A 136 23.46 3.27 -4.17
C PHE A 136 23.05 3.09 -2.70
N THR A 137 22.09 2.25 -2.35
CA THR A 137 21.72 2.02 -0.95
C THR A 137 22.78 1.23 -0.18
N ALA A 138 23.47 0.30 -0.83
CA ALA A 138 24.56 -0.44 -0.23
C ALA A 138 25.77 0.47 0.03
N ALA A 139 26.07 1.42 -0.85
CA ALA A 139 27.15 2.38 -0.68
C ALA A 139 26.84 3.39 0.45
N ALA A 140 25.60 3.90 0.54
CA ALA A 140 25.23 4.85 1.59
C ALA A 140 25.27 4.23 3.00
N ILE A 141 24.92 2.96 3.15
CA ILE A 141 24.96 2.25 4.44
C ILE A 141 26.41 1.96 4.86
N HIS A 142 27.32 1.79 3.93
CA HIS A 142 28.75 1.56 4.24
C HIS A 142 29.48 2.82 4.71
N TRP A 143 28.99 4.01 4.36
CA TRP A 143 29.58 5.30 4.79
C TRP A 143 29.03 5.81 6.14
N ALA A 144 27.94 5.22 6.64
CA ALA A 144 27.33 5.61 7.93
C ALA A 144 27.78 4.72 9.13
N ARG A 145 28.78 3.86 8.93
CA ARG A 145 29.49 3.09 9.96
C ARG A 145 30.94 3.54 10.02
#